data_93df1b9d7f20085d38bb05639bbbac71
#
_entry.id   93df1b9d7f20085d38bb05639bbbac71
#
_cell.length_a   1.000
_cell.length_b   1.000
_cell.length_c   1.000
_cell.angle_alpha   90.00
_cell.angle_beta   90.00
_cell.angle_gamma   90.00
#
_symmetry.space_group_name_H-M   'P 1'
#
loop_
_entity.id
_entity.type
_entity.pdbx_description
1 polymer ?
#
loop_
_entity_poly.entity_id
_entity_poly.type
_entity_poly.pdbx_seq_one_letter_code
_entity_poly.pdbx_strand_id
1 'polypeptide(L)'
;DAKGFVLTKDKPKFESGVEASKPGLLFAPQNITNGFIQARYPAFKVEGGDSFQATIGCESGATTCYVAYRLDYEVGGVIKTFWTFRERFEGLTYNANISLAPLAGKEVKFILYISAYGSPTGDRALWGNPVITRKGIVPPPVTVTGTPPTATPSKTPGPVTVTVPPSSCDKVQYVSDVSIPDGTTLQPGAQFTKTWRLKNIGTCAWSTSYQLVYF
;
A
#
# COMPACT_ATOMS: atom_id res chain seq x y z
N ASP A 1 -22.06 8.97 -16.45
CA ASP A 1 -22.91 9.52 -15.39
C ASP A 1 -22.31 10.85 -14.90
N ALA A 2 -23.11 11.92 -14.91
CA ALA A 2 -22.63 13.26 -14.55
C ALA A 2 -22.10 13.33 -13.10
N LYS A 3 -22.63 12.47 -12.22
CA LYS A 3 -22.29 12.45 -10.78
C LYS A 3 -21.12 11.54 -10.43
N GLY A 4 -20.62 10.77 -11.39
CA GLY A 4 -19.70 9.67 -11.11
C GLY A 4 -20.41 8.47 -10.46
N PHE A 5 -19.68 7.38 -10.25
CA PHE A 5 -20.20 6.19 -9.60
C PHE A 5 -19.09 5.32 -8.99
N VAL A 6 -19.48 4.47 -8.05
CA VAL A 6 -18.67 3.37 -7.52
C VAL A 6 -19.42 2.07 -7.73
N LEU A 7 -18.76 1.06 -8.29
CA LEU A 7 -19.33 -0.26 -8.54
C LEU A 7 -18.44 -1.35 -7.95
N THR A 8 -19.04 -2.38 -7.39
CA THR A 8 -18.35 -3.62 -7.07
C THR A 8 -18.10 -4.43 -8.34
N LYS A 9 -16.90 -4.95 -8.49
CA LYS A 9 -16.48 -5.87 -9.56
C LYS A 9 -16.03 -7.17 -8.93
N ASP A 10 -16.62 -8.28 -9.27
CA ASP A 10 -16.25 -9.59 -8.72
C ASP A 10 -14.83 -10.00 -9.14
N LYS A 11 -14.49 -9.73 -10.40
CA LYS A 11 -13.19 -10.00 -11.01
C LYS A 11 -12.73 -8.78 -11.80
N PRO A 12 -12.22 -7.74 -11.15
CA PRO A 12 -11.75 -6.57 -11.86
C PRO A 12 -10.58 -6.90 -12.77
N LYS A 13 -10.66 -6.47 -14.02
CA LYS A 13 -9.59 -6.62 -15.01
C LYS A 13 -8.85 -5.30 -15.16
N PHE A 14 -7.59 -5.31 -14.80
CA PHE A 14 -6.73 -4.15 -14.86
C PHE A 14 -6.16 -3.91 -16.26
N GLU A 15 -5.66 -2.72 -16.50
CA GLU A 15 -5.03 -2.30 -17.75
C GLU A 15 -3.82 -3.17 -18.16
N SER A 16 -3.11 -3.74 -17.20
CA SER A 16 -2.04 -4.74 -17.44
C SER A 16 -2.55 -6.07 -18.05
N GLY A 17 -3.87 -6.20 -18.23
CA GLY A 17 -4.51 -7.45 -18.67
C GLY A 17 -4.72 -8.46 -17.54
N VAL A 18 -4.20 -8.21 -16.36
CA VAL A 18 -4.38 -9.08 -15.18
C VAL A 18 -5.81 -8.97 -14.67
N GLU A 19 -6.47 -10.10 -14.49
CA GLU A 19 -7.77 -10.23 -13.82
C GLU A 19 -7.52 -10.59 -12.34
N ALA A 20 -8.10 -9.81 -11.43
CA ALA A 20 -7.97 -10.09 -10.01
C ALA A 20 -8.82 -11.31 -9.61
N SER A 21 -8.28 -12.15 -8.73
CA SER A 21 -8.97 -13.33 -8.19
C SER A 21 -9.98 -12.98 -7.08
N LYS A 22 -9.97 -11.75 -6.60
CA LYS A 22 -10.85 -11.24 -5.53
C LYS A 22 -11.61 -10.01 -6.00
N PRO A 23 -12.79 -9.74 -5.41
CA PRO A 23 -13.56 -8.55 -5.73
C PRO A 23 -12.80 -7.25 -5.49
N GLY A 24 -13.17 -6.24 -6.23
CA GLY A 24 -12.65 -4.89 -6.11
C GLY A 24 -13.73 -3.84 -6.34
N LEU A 25 -13.33 -2.59 -6.32
CA LEU A 25 -14.20 -1.44 -6.53
C LEU A 25 -13.74 -0.66 -7.75
N LEU A 26 -14.65 -0.40 -8.67
CA LEU A 26 -14.46 0.49 -9.80
C LEU A 26 -15.00 1.87 -9.44
N PHE A 27 -14.16 2.87 -9.59
CA PHE A 27 -14.49 4.28 -9.38
C PHE A 27 -14.46 5.01 -10.72
N ALA A 28 -15.53 5.74 -11.04
CA ALA A 28 -15.55 6.72 -12.11
C ALA A 28 -15.87 8.08 -11.50
N PRO A 29 -14.94 9.07 -11.55
CA PRO A 29 -15.18 10.38 -10.96
C PRO A 29 -16.30 11.15 -11.66
N GLN A 30 -16.75 12.23 -11.03
CA GLN A 30 -17.75 13.15 -11.62
C GLN A 30 -17.26 13.65 -12.98
N ASN A 31 -18.19 13.75 -13.95
CA ASN A 31 -17.87 14.21 -15.31
C ASN A 31 -17.71 15.74 -15.39
N ILE A 32 -16.79 16.25 -14.63
CA ILE A 32 -16.31 17.66 -14.63
C ILE A 32 -14.79 17.66 -14.50
N THR A 33 -14.13 18.69 -15.02
CA THR A 33 -12.68 18.84 -14.88
C THR A 33 -12.25 18.71 -13.42
N ASN A 34 -11.28 17.83 -13.15
CA ASN A 34 -10.82 17.48 -11.81
C ASN A 34 -11.95 16.96 -10.90
N GLY A 35 -13.00 16.40 -11.48
CA GLY A 35 -14.09 15.76 -10.74
C GLY A 35 -13.59 14.62 -9.86
N PHE A 36 -14.31 14.36 -8.78
CA PHE A 36 -13.92 13.31 -7.83
C PHE A 36 -15.08 12.43 -7.42
N ILE A 37 -14.76 11.31 -6.81
CA ILE A 37 -15.69 10.37 -6.19
C ILE A 37 -15.02 9.74 -4.97
N GLN A 38 -15.79 9.40 -3.95
CA GLN A 38 -15.26 8.80 -2.74
C GLN A 38 -16.19 7.73 -2.18
N ALA A 39 -15.60 6.71 -1.54
CA ALA A 39 -16.30 5.72 -0.75
C ALA A 39 -15.83 5.85 0.71
N ARG A 40 -16.79 6.01 1.63
CA ARG A 40 -16.53 6.14 3.08
C ARG A 40 -16.88 4.83 3.77
N TYR A 41 -16.02 4.42 4.68
CA TYR A 41 -16.20 3.21 5.47
C TYR A 41 -16.62 3.53 6.90
N PRO A 42 -17.27 2.58 7.60
CA PRO A 42 -17.56 2.69 9.01
C PRO A 42 -16.29 2.92 9.83
N ALA A 43 -16.46 3.43 11.05
CA ALA A 43 -15.37 3.60 11.98
C ALA A 43 -14.70 2.25 12.30
N PHE A 44 -13.37 2.24 12.31
CA PHE A 44 -12.54 1.07 12.56
C PHE A 44 -11.44 1.44 13.56
N LYS A 45 -11.25 0.65 14.60
CA LYS A 45 -10.16 0.83 15.56
C LYS A 45 -8.87 0.26 14.97
N VAL A 46 -7.93 1.14 14.66
CA VAL A 46 -6.61 0.75 14.15
C VAL A 46 -5.75 0.22 15.29
N GLU A 47 -5.10 -0.92 15.07
CA GLU A 47 -4.16 -1.51 16.02
C GLU A 47 -2.73 -1.53 15.48
N GLY A 48 -1.77 -1.75 16.38
CA GLY A 48 -0.38 -1.88 15.99
C GLY A 48 -0.18 -3.04 15.00
N GLY A 49 0.51 -2.77 13.89
CA GLY A 49 0.75 -3.75 12.83
C GLY A 49 -0.32 -3.85 11.75
N ASP A 50 -1.41 -3.07 11.85
CA ASP A 50 -2.38 -2.97 10.78
C ASP A 50 -1.76 -2.32 9.53
N SER A 51 -2.15 -2.82 8.36
CA SER A 51 -1.74 -2.30 7.06
C SER A 51 -2.93 -2.29 6.10
N PHE A 52 -3.09 -1.22 5.35
CA PHE A 52 -4.01 -1.18 4.21
C PHE A 52 -3.34 -1.77 2.99
N GLN A 53 -4.03 -2.65 2.29
CA GLN A 53 -3.54 -3.30 1.07
C GLN A 53 -4.58 -3.21 -0.03
N ALA A 54 -4.13 -2.93 -1.25
CA ALA A 54 -4.94 -2.98 -2.47
C ALA A 54 -4.04 -3.14 -3.69
N THR A 55 -4.57 -3.71 -4.76
CA THR A 55 -4.00 -3.53 -6.10
C THR A 55 -4.69 -2.34 -6.75
N ILE A 56 -3.95 -1.44 -7.36
CA ILE A 56 -4.48 -0.25 -8.03
C ILE A 56 -4.04 -0.19 -9.49
N GLY A 57 -4.82 0.46 -10.31
CA GLY A 57 -4.58 0.67 -11.74
C GLY A 57 -5.87 1.07 -12.45
N CYS A 58 -5.77 1.49 -13.70
CA CYS A 58 -6.95 1.74 -14.51
C CYS A 58 -7.63 0.42 -14.93
N GLU A 59 -8.93 0.48 -15.24
CA GLU A 59 -9.65 -0.67 -15.82
C GLU A 59 -9.14 -0.98 -17.23
N SER A 60 -9.12 -2.25 -17.61
CA SER A 60 -8.75 -2.69 -18.95
C SER A 60 -9.61 -1.99 -20.00
N GLY A 61 -8.97 -1.38 -20.98
CA GLY A 61 -9.62 -0.60 -22.04
C GLY A 61 -9.89 0.87 -21.71
N ALA A 62 -9.63 1.34 -20.50
CA ALA A 62 -9.77 2.74 -20.12
C ALA A 62 -8.54 3.57 -20.55
N THR A 63 -8.22 3.60 -21.83
CA THR A 63 -6.96 4.11 -22.39
C THR A 63 -6.69 5.60 -22.15
N THR A 64 -7.69 6.38 -21.77
CA THR A 64 -7.56 7.80 -21.41
C THR A 64 -7.55 8.05 -19.91
N CYS A 65 -7.60 6.98 -19.09
CA CYS A 65 -7.63 7.09 -17.65
C CYS A 65 -6.37 7.79 -17.10
N TYR A 66 -6.60 8.86 -16.35
CA TYR A 66 -5.56 9.59 -15.63
C TYR A 66 -6.12 10.17 -14.34
N VAL A 67 -5.79 9.55 -13.21
CA VAL A 67 -6.44 9.78 -11.92
C VAL A 67 -5.44 9.92 -10.77
N ALA A 68 -5.89 10.55 -9.70
CA ALA A 68 -5.21 10.48 -8.42
C ALA A 68 -6.00 9.61 -7.45
N TYR A 69 -5.34 8.60 -6.91
CA TYR A 69 -5.77 7.79 -5.79
C TYR A 69 -5.43 8.47 -4.48
N ARG A 70 -6.33 8.44 -3.51
CA ARG A 70 -6.02 8.84 -2.14
C ARG A 70 -6.65 7.86 -1.16
N LEU A 71 -5.90 7.55 -0.12
CA LEU A 71 -6.43 6.99 1.11
C LEU A 71 -6.51 8.15 2.11
N ASP A 72 -7.72 8.62 2.36
CA ASP A 72 -7.98 9.63 3.39
C ASP A 72 -8.50 8.94 4.65
N TYR A 73 -8.44 9.65 5.78
CA TYR A 73 -9.01 9.20 7.03
C TYR A 73 -9.68 10.34 7.80
N GLU A 74 -10.71 10.01 8.56
CA GLU A 74 -11.42 10.93 9.44
C GLU A 74 -11.25 10.48 10.89
N VAL A 75 -10.80 11.40 11.74
CA VAL A 75 -10.74 11.26 13.20
C VAL A 75 -11.30 12.52 13.83
N GLY A 76 -12.28 12.38 14.74
CA GLY A 76 -12.91 13.52 15.42
C GLY A 76 -13.55 14.53 14.47
N GLY A 77 -14.08 14.07 13.32
CA GLY A 77 -14.68 14.93 12.30
C GLY A 77 -13.68 15.63 11.36
N VAL A 78 -12.39 15.46 11.58
CA VAL A 78 -11.35 16.06 10.75
C VAL A 78 -10.84 15.03 9.72
N ILE A 79 -10.92 15.39 8.44
CA ILE A 79 -10.41 14.57 7.33
C ILE A 79 -8.99 14.99 7.00
N LYS A 80 -8.12 13.99 6.85
CA LYS A 80 -6.72 14.17 6.43
C LYS A 80 -6.36 13.15 5.36
N THR A 81 -5.53 13.54 4.41
CA THR A 81 -4.94 12.62 3.45
C THR A 81 -3.82 11.83 4.13
N PHE A 82 -3.88 10.51 4.01
CA PHE A 82 -2.89 9.61 4.57
C PHE A 82 -1.88 9.16 3.52
N TRP A 83 -2.36 8.89 2.32
CA TRP A 83 -1.55 8.43 1.20
C TRP A 83 -2.16 8.88 -0.13
N THR A 84 -1.32 9.12 -1.13
CA THR A 84 -1.73 9.49 -2.48
C THR A 84 -0.86 8.79 -3.51
N PHE A 85 -1.45 8.49 -4.66
CA PHE A 85 -0.77 7.92 -5.82
C PHE A 85 -1.41 8.47 -7.10
N ARG A 86 -0.60 8.76 -8.10
CA ARG A 86 -1.08 9.24 -9.39
C ARG A 86 -0.92 8.14 -10.42
N GLU A 87 -1.99 7.81 -11.10
CA GLU A 87 -2.07 6.71 -12.05
C GLU A 87 -2.51 7.20 -13.41
N ARG A 88 -1.84 6.71 -14.44
CA ARG A 88 -2.19 6.92 -15.83
C ARG A 88 -2.17 5.58 -16.55
N PHE A 89 -3.11 5.35 -17.48
CA PHE A 89 -3.12 4.13 -18.28
C PHE A 89 -1.79 3.93 -19.02
N GLU A 90 -1.03 2.94 -18.61
CA GLU A 90 0.29 2.61 -19.13
C GLU A 90 0.55 1.10 -19.20
N GLY A 91 -0.48 0.28 -18.98
CA GLY A 91 -0.39 -1.18 -19.03
C GLY A 91 0.18 -1.82 -17.77
N LEU A 92 0.26 -1.09 -16.66
CA LEU A 92 0.81 -1.57 -15.39
C LEU A 92 -0.25 -1.67 -14.30
N THR A 93 0.09 -2.30 -13.20
CA THR A 93 -0.69 -2.33 -11.96
C THR A 93 0.25 -2.21 -10.78
N TYR A 94 -0.22 -1.61 -9.70
CA TYR A 94 0.59 -1.32 -8.52
C TYR A 94 -0.03 -1.92 -7.27
N ASN A 95 0.80 -2.31 -6.32
CA ASN A 95 0.36 -2.83 -5.03
C ASN A 95 0.57 -1.75 -3.95
N ALA A 96 -0.54 -1.17 -3.50
CA ALA A 96 -0.53 -0.32 -2.31
C ALA A 96 -0.41 -1.22 -1.08
N ASN A 97 0.62 -1.00 -0.26
CA ASN A 97 0.82 -1.67 1.04
C ASN A 97 1.26 -0.61 2.05
N ILE A 98 0.28 -0.05 2.76
CA ILE A 98 0.43 1.17 3.54
C ILE A 98 0.31 0.82 5.01
N SER A 99 1.39 1.02 5.79
CA SER A 99 1.36 0.81 7.24
C SER A 99 0.43 1.82 7.92
N LEU A 100 -0.49 1.34 8.74
CA LEU A 100 -1.40 2.18 9.52
C LEU A 100 -0.87 2.51 10.93
N ALA A 101 0.38 2.18 11.22
CA ALA A 101 1.01 2.42 12.53
C ALA A 101 0.85 3.85 13.08
N PRO A 102 0.90 4.94 12.26
CA PRO A 102 0.66 6.30 12.76
C PRO A 102 -0.76 6.55 13.29
N LEU A 103 -1.69 5.67 12.97
CA LEU A 103 -3.09 5.73 13.40
C LEU A 103 -3.41 4.74 14.52
N ALA A 104 -2.44 3.96 14.99
CA ALA A 104 -2.65 2.95 16.02
C ALA A 104 -3.30 3.53 17.28
N GLY A 105 -4.29 2.81 17.81
CA GLY A 105 -5.08 3.19 18.97
C GLY A 105 -6.25 4.15 18.68
N LYS A 106 -6.32 4.70 17.46
CA LYS A 106 -7.41 5.63 17.07
C LYS A 106 -8.57 4.89 16.43
N GLU A 107 -9.77 5.43 16.62
CA GLU A 107 -10.95 5.05 15.86
C GLU A 107 -11.03 5.94 14.62
N VAL A 108 -10.97 5.31 13.45
CA VAL A 108 -10.74 5.96 12.15
C VAL A 108 -11.80 5.54 11.15
N LYS A 109 -12.38 6.50 10.41
CA LYS A 109 -13.15 6.21 9.20
C LYS A 109 -12.26 6.39 7.97
N PHE A 110 -11.99 5.32 7.27
CA PHE A 110 -11.22 5.38 6.03
C PHE A 110 -12.07 5.83 4.86
N ILE A 111 -11.46 6.55 3.94
CA ILE A 111 -12.09 7.09 2.73
C ILE A 111 -11.21 6.73 1.53
N LEU A 112 -11.72 5.91 0.63
CA LEU A 112 -11.11 5.70 -0.68
C LEU A 112 -11.58 6.83 -1.59
N TYR A 113 -10.65 7.55 -2.16
CA TYR A 113 -10.92 8.73 -2.96
C TYR A 113 -10.22 8.61 -4.31
N ILE A 114 -10.95 8.96 -5.37
CA ILE A 114 -10.40 9.08 -6.73
C ILE A 114 -10.79 10.45 -7.27
N SER A 115 -9.84 11.15 -7.86
CA SER A 115 -10.11 12.34 -8.67
C SER A 115 -9.52 12.20 -10.06
N ALA A 116 -10.23 12.74 -11.04
CA ALA A 116 -9.67 12.97 -12.37
C ALA A 116 -8.45 13.91 -12.26
N TYR A 117 -7.46 13.67 -13.09
CA TYR A 117 -6.35 14.61 -13.27
C TYR A 117 -6.53 15.33 -14.60
N GLY A 118 -7.38 16.35 -14.61
CA GLY A 118 -7.84 17.06 -15.79
C GLY A 118 -9.22 16.60 -16.24
N SER A 119 -9.32 16.07 -17.48
CA SER A 119 -10.57 15.55 -18.04
C SER A 119 -10.94 14.20 -17.42
N PRO A 120 -12.18 14.00 -16.95
CA PRO A 120 -12.64 12.72 -16.40
C PRO A 120 -13.04 11.72 -17.48
N THR A 121 -12.95 12.08 -18.76
CA THR A 121 -13.43 11.23 -19.86
C THR A 121 -12.65 9.93 -19.94
N GLY A 122 -13.33 8.81 -19.68
CA GLY A 122 -12.70 7.49 -19.66
C GLY A 122 -11.97 7.13 -18.37
N ASP A 123 -11.99 7.99 -17.35
CA ASP A 123 -11.42 7.68 -16.05
C ASP A 123 -12.21 6.55 -15.38
N ARG A 124 -11.55 5.41 -15.25
CA ARG A 124 -12.08 4.18 -14.64
C ARG A 124 -10.98 3.55 -13.80
N ALA A 125 -10.97 3.94 -12.53
CA ALA A 125 -9.95 3.55 -11.57
C ALA A 125 -10.38 2.32 -10.76
N LEU A 126 -9.51 1.35 -10.58
CA LEU A 126 -9.78 0.12 -9.82
C LEU A 126 -9.00 0.09 -8.50
N TRP A 127 -9.72 -0.16 -7.42
CA TRP A 127 -9.18 -0.65 -6.16
C TRP A 127 -9.45 -2.16 -6.10
N GLY A 128 -8.47 -3.00 -6.42
CA GLY A 128 -8.58 -4.46 -6.32
C GLY A 128 -8.35 -4.93 -4.91
N ASN A 129 -9.32 -5.65 -4.35
CA ASN A 129 -9.28 -6.23 -3.01
C ASN A 129 -8.79 -5.24 -1.92
N PRO A 130 -9.39 -4.05 -1.78
CA PRO A 130 -8.99 -3.11 -0.73
C PRO A 130 -9.33 -3.70 0.64
N VAL A 131 -8.30 -3.98 1.44
CA VAL A 131 -8.45 -4.62 2.76
C VAL A 131 -7.51 -4.01 3.78
N ILE A 132 -7.88 -4.10 5.06
CA ILE A 132 -6.95 -3.89 6.16
C ILE A 132 -6.55 -5.26 6.67
N THR A 133 -5.25 -5.53 6.68
CA THR A 133 -4.67 -6.75 7.23
C THR A 133 -4.06 -6.45 8.58
N ARG A 134 -4.32 -7.33 9.56
CA ARG A 134 -3.74 -7.26 10.89
C ARG A 134 -2.67 -8.34 11.01
N LYS A 135 -1.42 -7.94 11.24
CA LYS A 135 -0.40 -8.91 11.63
C LYS A 135 -0.74 -9.38 13.04
N GLY A 136 -0.87 -10.69 13.22
CA GLY A 136 -1.10 -11.26 14.54
C GLY A 136 -0.07 -10.73 15.53
N ILE A 137 -0.52 -10.24 16.67
CA ILE A 137 0.34 -9.95 17.80
C ILE A 137 0.92 -11.30 18.19
N VAL A 138 2.22 -11.54 17.96
CA VAL A 138 2.92 -12.65 18.59
C VAL A 138 2.82 -12.37 20.10
N PRO A 139 2.12 -13.18 20.90
CA PRO A 139 2.10 -12.97 22.33
C PRO A 139 3.55 -12.91 22.83
N PRO A 140 3.90 -12.04 23.78
CA PRO A 140 5.22 -12.06 24.36
C PRO A 140 5.51 -13.48 24.84
N PRO A 141 6.76 -13.99 24.66
CA PRO A 141 7.08 -15.33 25.10
C PRO A 141 6.73 -15.46 26.58
N VAL A 142 5.80 -16.36 26.89
CA VAL A 142 5.45 -16.69 28.27
C VAL A 142 6.70 -17.28 28.92
N THR A 143 7.32 -16.54 29.81
CA THR A 143 8.41 -17.06 30.65
C THR A 143 7.78 -18.09 31.57
N VAL A 144 7.86 -19.37 31.19
CA VAL A 144 7.50 -20.47 32.07
C VAL A 144 8.59 -20.60 33.12
N THR A 145 8.34 -20.03 34.31
CA THR A 145 9.15 -20.29 35.50
C THR A 145 8.71 -21.64 36.07
N GLY A 146 9.31 -22.71 35.59
CA GLY A 146 9.11 -24.04 36.07
C GLY A 146 10.40 -24.83 35.95
N THR A 147 10.77 -25.56 37.01
CA THR A 147 11.97 -26.42 37.07
C THR A 147 11.91 -27.44 35.93
N PRO A 148 12.97 -27.59 35.09
CA PRO A 148 12.94 -28.57 34.02
C PRO A 148 12.88 -29.99 34.53
N PRO A 149 12.01 -30.88 33.98
CA PRO A 149 12.12 -32.31 34.23
C PRO A 149 13.37 -32.85 33.51
N THR A 150 14.07 -33.76 34.20
CA THR A 150 15.26 -34.44 33.73
C THR A 150 15.01 -35.14 32.38
N ALA A 151 15.86 -34.79 31.39
CA ALA A 151 15.74 -35.30 30.03
C ALA A 151 16.04 -36.81 29.94
N THR A 152 15.09 -37.58 29.44
CA THR A 152 15.31 -38.95 28.94
C THR A 152 15.80 -38.82 27.48
N PRO A 153 16.86 -39.55 27.06
CA PRO A 153 17.38 -39.42 25.69
C PRO A 153 16.39 -40.01 24.69
N SER A 154 15.85 -39.16 23.83
CA SER A 154 15.02 -39.53 22.69
C SER A 154 15.83 -39.41 21.40
N LYS A 155 15.58 -40.40 20.52
CA LYS A 155 16.28 -40.63 19.24
C LYS A 155 16.35 -39.41 18.36
N THR A 156 17.51 -39.23 17.72
CA THR A 156 17.82 -38.21 16.68
C THR A 156 16.74 -38.16 15.60
N PRO A 157 16.08 -37.01 15.35
CA PRO A 157 15.26 -36.79 14.16
C PRO A 157 16.18 -36.47 12.96
N GLY A 158 15.82 -37.03 11.81
CA GLY A 158 16.51 -36.74 10.54
C GLY A 158 16.40 -35.29 10.08
N PRO A 159 17.14 -34.88 9.05
CA PRO A 159 17.25 -33.48 8.62
C PRO A 159 15.89 -32.93 8.18
N VAL A 160 15.36 -31.98 8.92
CA VAL A 160 14.21 -31.16 8.50
C VAL A 160 14.69 -30.10 7.52
N THR A 161 14.25 -30.23 6.28
CA THR A 161 14.40 -29.17 5.29
C THR A 161 13.51 -28.00 5.71
N VAL A 162 14.10 -26.95 6.25
CA VAL A 162 13.40 -25.70 6.57
C VAL A 162 13.22 -24.94 5.26
N THR A 163 12.03 -24.98 4.72
CA THR A 163 11.63 -24.08 3.64
C THR A 163 11.48 -22.67 4.22
N VAL A 164 12.48 -21.82 4.01
CA VAL A 164 12.44 -20.41 4.38
C VAL A 164 11.43 -19.71 3.45
N PRO A 165 10.45 -18.94 3.98
CA PRO A 165 9.54 -18.17 3.14
C PRO A 165 10.30 -17.13 2.30
N PRO A 166 9.88 -16.81 1.06
CA PRO A 166 10.62 -15.97 0.11
C PRO A 166 10.68 -14.46 0.46
N SER A 167 10.38 -14.07 1.70
CA SER A 167 10.24 -12.66 2.10
C SER A 167 11.51 -11.97 2.60
N SER A 168 12.67 -12.64 2.58
CA SER A 168 13.92 -12.05 3.11
C SER A 168 14.92 -11.59 2.03
N CYS A 169 14.60 -11.80 0.76
CA CYS A 169 15.53 -11.58 -0.35
C CYS A 169 15.77 -10.08 -0.58
N ASP A 170 14.71 -9.32 -0.77
CA ASP A 170 14.79 -7.90 -1.12
C ASP A 170 14.40 -7.04 0.08
N LYS A 171 15.39 -6.60 0.83
CA LYS A 171 15.19 -5.70 1.96
C LYS A 171 16.14 -4.51 1.90
N VAL A 172 15.58 -3.33 2.06
CA VAL A 172 16.32 -2.08 2.15
C VAL A 172 16.16 -1.45 3.52
N GLN A 173 17.23 -0.88 4.03
CA GLN A 173 17.21 0.00 5.20
C GLN A 173 17.66 1.39 4.77
N TYR A 174 16.87 2.40 5.09
CA TYR A 174 17.31 3.78 5.03
C TYR A 174 18.39 4.02 6.09
N VAL A 175 19.48 4.68 5.71
CA VAL A 175 20.59 5.00 6.61
C VAL A 175 20.65 6.50 6.90
N SER A 176 20.68 7.33 5.85
CA SER A 176 20.74 8.79 6.01
C SER A 176 20.47 9.51 4.70
N ASP A 177 20.11 10.78 4.81
CA ASP A 177 20.24 11.75 3.73
C ASP A 177 21.72 12.07 3.51
N VAL A 178 22.19 12.00 2.27
CA VAL A 178 23.52 12.42 1.88
C VAL A 178 23.48 13.87 1.41
N SER A 179 22.41 14.26 0.70
CA SER A 179 22.17 15.65 0.33
C SER A 179 20.72 16.01 0.69
N ILE A 180 20.48 17.27 0.97
CA ILE A 180 19.17 17.86 1.27
C ILE A 180 18.45 17.07 2.39
N PRO A 181 18.74 17.38 3.68
CA PRO A 181 18.04 16.77 4.81
C PRO A 181 16.54 16.95 4.75
N ASP A 182 15.79 16.02 5.38
CA ASP A 182 14.35 16.15 5.52
C ASP A 182 13.95 17.46 6.17
N GLY A 183 12.86 18.07 5.70
CA GLY A 183 12.41 19.40 6.16
C GLY A 183 13.13 20.58 5.53
N THR A 184 14.08 20.39 4.62
CA THR A 184 14.72 21.50 3.88
C THR A 184 13.69 22.20 3.01
N THR A 185 13.57 23.53 3.17
CA THR A 185 12.73 24.38 2.32
C THR A 185 13.49 24.76 1.05
N LEU A 186 12.91 24.48 -0.09
CA LEU A 186 13.44 24.86 -1.40
C LEU A 186 12.53 25.92 -2.04
N GLN A 187 13.12 26.80 -2.84
CA GLN A 187 12.34 27.80 -3.58
C GLN A 187 11.54 27.12 -4.72
N PRO A 188 10.33 27.61 -5.05
CA PRO A 188 9.57 27.09 -6.18
C PRO A 188 10.40 27.13 -7.48
N GLY A 189 10.45 26.01 -8.20
CA GLY A 189 11.22 25.87 -9.44
C GLY A 189 12.71 25.58 -9.27
N ALA A 190 13.24 25.51 -8.04
CA ALA A 190 14.64 25.16 -7.80
C ALA A 190 14.91 23.71 -8.24
N GLN A 191 15.94 23.53 -9.06
CA GLN A 191 16.44 22.20 -9.39
C GLN A 191 17.38 21.72 -8.29
N PHE A 192 17.26 20.46 -7.91
CA PHE A 192 18.10 19.87 -6.87
C PHE A 192 18.36 18.38 -7.15
N THR A 193 19.42 17.85 -6.52
CA THR A 193 19.72 16.44 -6.51
C THR A 193 19.60 15.92 -5.07
N LYS A 194 18.62 15.07 -4.83
CA LYS A 194 18.46 14.37 -3.56
C LYS A 194 19.23 13.05 -3.63
N THR A 195 20.08 12.81 -2.64
CA THR A 195 20.85 11.57 -2.51
C THR A 195 20.60 10.94 -1.15
N TRP A 196 20.26 9.67 -1.14
CA TRP A 196 20.09 8.85 0.06
C TRP A 196 21.21 7.82 0.18
N ARG A 197 21.53 7.46 1.40
CA ARG A 197 22.32 6.26 1.69
C ARG A 197 21.37 5.16 2.14
N LEU A 198 21.37 4.08 1.37
CA LEU A 198 20.57 2.89 1.62
C LEU A 198 21.50 1.71 1.91
N LYS A 199 21.03 0.80 2.75
CA LYS A 199 21.74 -0.44 3.07
C LYS A 199 20.89 -1.63 2.64
N ASN A 200 21.47 -2.55 1.89
CA ASN A 200 20.87 -3.85 1.65
C ASN A 200 20.94 -4.67 2.96
N ILE A 201 19.79 -5.02 3.49
CA ILE A 201 19.63 -5.90 4.65
C ILE A 201 18.91 -7.20 4.30
N GLY A 202 18.68 -7.42 3.00
CA GLY A 202 18.20 -8.68 2.44
C GLY A 202 19.32 -9.65 2.14
N THR A 203 18.94 -10.84 1.70
CA THR A 203 19.88 -11.92 1.34
C THR A 203 20.27 -11.92 -0.14
N CYS A 204 19.57 -11.12 -0.98
CA CYS A 204 19.87 -10.98 -2.40
C CYS A 204 20.74 -9.76 -2.66
N ALA A 205 21.75 -9.93 -3.52
CA ALA A 205 22.57 -8.83 -4.00
C ALA A 205 21.76 -7.93 -4.94
N TRP A 206 21.87 -6.61 -4.78
CA TRP A 206 21.31 -5.67 -5.73
C TRP A 206 22.12 -5.66 -7.03
N SER A 207 21.43 -5.68 -8.13
CA SER A 207 21.99 -5.58 -9.48
C SER A 207 21.58 -4.26 -10.13
N THR A 208 22.01 -4.01 -11.35
CA THR A 208 21.63 -2.82 -12.14
C THR A 208 20.13 -2.81 -12.54
N SER A 209 19.40 -3.91 -12.28
CA SER A 209 17.94 -3.97 -12.48
C SER A 209 17.14 -3.35 -11.33
N TYR A 210 17.77 -3.08 -10.18
CA TYR A 210 17.10 -2.38 -9.08
C TYR A 210 17.05 -0.88 -9.37
N GLN A 211 15.90 -0.30 -9.16
CA GLN A 211 15.68 1.13 -9.35
C GLN A 211 15.04 1.72 -8.10
N LEU A 212 15.48 2.92 -7.72
CA LEU A 212 14.78 3.75 -6.76
C LEU A 212 13.79 4.61 -7.54
N VAL A 213 12.50 4.41 -7.25
CA VAL A 213 11.42 5.12 -7.93
C VAL A 213 10.83 6.13 -6.96
N TYR A 214 10.66 7.36 -7.40
CA TYR A 214 9.94 8.38 -6.65
C TYR A 214 8.47 8.35 -7.05
N PHE A 215 7.58 8.26 -6.06
CA PHE A 215 6.13 8.27 -6.23
C PHE A 215 5.49 9.52 -5.66
#